data_365c567238ed9278c3ad74e0ebc2c40e
#
_entry.id   365c567238ed9278c3ad74e0ebc2c40e
#
_cell.length_a   1.000
_cell.length_b   1.000
_cell.length_c   1.000
_cell.angle_alpha   90.00
_cell.angle_beta   90.00
_cell.angle_gamma   90.00
#
_symmetry.space_group_name_H-M   'P 1'
#
loop_
_entity.id
_entity.type
_entity.pdbx_description
1 polymer ?
#
loop_
_entity_poly.entity_id
_entity_poly.type
_entity_poly.pdbx_seq_one_letter_code
_entity_poly.pdbx_strand_id
1 'polypeptide(L)'
;SYLQKQGVEQLQYVFCSHAHEDHVGGLAAALAYFPANHVYSPVTEASTKCFRDFVKYTQQQGLQVEVPAVGTMWPLGGATVTMLGPVAQYSDTNDTSIVLRIDYGSTSFLLTGDMEKTAETDLVNSGANLRAEVLQVGHHGSSTSTSYLFLNAVLPEMGIISCGVNNKYGHPHEETLSILRDAGVDVYRTDLQGTITIGSDGQNYTVGTEHFAADSALNPTDPAASSTAQQAYIGNVNSKKF
;
A
#
# COMPACT_ATOMS: atom_id res chain seq x y z
N SER A 1 -1.66 11.52 -19.04
CA SER A 1 -1.56 10.77 -17.79
C SER A 1 -2.46 11.38 -16.70
N TYR A 2 -2.74 10.64 -15.65
CA TYR A 2 -3.50 11.15 -14.49
C TYR A 2 -2.82 12.39 -13.87
N LEU A 3 -1.52 12.33 -13.64
CA LEU A 3 -0.75 13.44 -13.06
C LEU A 3 -0.86 14.74 -13.89
N GLN A 4 -0.84 14.64 -15.22
CA GLN A 4 -1.03 15.81 -16.08
C GLN A 4 -2.43 16.42 -15.93
N LYS A 5 -3.47 15.57 -15.82
CA LYS A 5 -4.85 16.06 -15.58
C LYS A 5 -4.98 16.75 -14.22
N GLN A 6 -4.16 16.39 -13.24
CA GLN A 6 -4.11 17.01 -11.92
C GLN A 6 -3.22 18.26 -11.88
N GLY A 7 -2.64 18.68 -13.01
CA GLY A 7 -1.77 19.87 -13.07
C GLY A 7 -0.42 19.70 -12.37
N VAL A 8 0.03 18.44 -12.19
CA VAL A 8 1.35 18.16 -11.60
C VAL A 8 2.43 18.60 -12.58
N GLU A 9 3.34 19.45 -12.14
CA GLU A 9 4.48 19.94 -12.93
C GLU A 9 5.80 19.31 -12.50
N GLN A 10 5.94 18.90 -11.24
CA GLN A 10 7.14 18.33 -10.64
C GLN A 10 6.79 17.31 -9.56
N LEU A 11 7.65 16.31 -9.40
CA LEU A 11 7.58 15.30 -8.35
C LEU A 11 8.62 15.59 -7.28
N GLN A 12 8.19 15.94 -6.07
CA GLN A 12 9.13 16.19 -4.98
C GLN A 12 9.82 14.89 -4.57
N TYR A 13 9.04 13.83 -4.40
CA TYR A 13 9.52 12.48 -4.03
C TYR A 13 8.87 11.44 -4.93
N VAL A 14 9.64 10.44 -5.33
CA VAL A 14 9.18 9.25 -6.03
C VAL A 14 9.63 8.04 -5.22
N PHE A 15 8.68 7.24 -4.76
CA PHE A 15 8.95 6.00 -4.02
C PHE A 15 8.51 4.80 -4.86
N CYS A 16 9.44 3.90 -5.14
CA CYS A 16 9.16 2.54 -5.62
C CYS A 16 9.04 1.65 -4.39
N SER A 17 7.86 1.09 -4.14
CA SER A 17 7.67 0.21 -2.98
C SER A 17 8.59 -1.01 -3.06
N HIS A 18 8.59 -1.70 -4.19
CA HIS A 18 9.45 -2.84 -4.48
C HIS A 18 9.59 -3.05 -6.01
N ALA A 19 10.41 -4.03 -6.41
CA ALA A 19 10.88 -4.15 -7.79
C ALA A 19 9.95 -4.96 -8.74
N HIS A 20 8.71 -5.29 -8.34
CA HIS A 20 7.76 -5.95 -9.24
C HIS A 20 7.22 -4.99 -10.29
N GLU A 21 6.88 -5.56 -11.47
CA GLU A 21 6.54 -4.79 -12.66
C GLU A 21 5.30 -3.91 -12.50
N ASP A 22 4.29 -4.39 -11.82
CA ASP A 22 3.03 -3.69 -11.54
C ASP A 22 3.20 -2.50 -10.56
N HIS A 23 4.33 -2.42 -9.85
CA HIS A 23 4.70 -1.30 -8.99
C HIS A 23 5.68 -0.34 -9.66
N VAL A 24 6.76 -0.86 -10.27
CA VAL A 24 7.82 -0.02 -10.85
C VAL A 24 7.50 0.43 -12.28
N GLY A 25 6.68 -0.31 -13.01
CA GLY A 25 6.49 -0.10 -14.46
C GLY A 25 5.96 1.29 -14.81
N GLY A 26 5.07 1.84 -14.00
CA GLY A 26 4.52 3.18 -14.19
C GLY A 26 5.49 4.32 -13.83
N LEU A 27 6.46 4.07 -12.96
CA LEU A 27 7.40 5.09 -12.48
C LEU A 27 8.36 5.56 -13.56
N ALA A 28 8.81 4.64 -14.42
CA ALA A 28 9.66 4.98 -15.57
C ALA A 28 8.98 6.01 -16.50
N ALA A 29 7.68 5.82 -16.76
CA ALA A 29 6.91 6.77 -17.56
C ALA A 29 6.72 8.10 -16.82
N ALA A 30 6.46 8.09 -15.52
CA ALA A 30 6.35 9.32 -14.74
C ALA A 30 7.65 10.13 -14.79
N LEU A 31 8.80 9.49 -14.56
CA LEU A 31 10.13 10.13 -14.61
C LEU A 31 10.55 10.59 -16.02
N ALA A 32 9.99 9.98 -17.07
CA ALA A 32 10.21 10.43 -18.45
C ALA A 32 9.50 11.76 -18.77
N TYR A 33 8.43 12.10 -18.06
CA TYR A 33 7.59 13.27 -18.33
C TYR A 33 7.68 14.36 -17.27
N PHE A 34 8.02 14.03 -16.02
CA PHE A 34 8.04 14.97 -14.91
C PHE A 34 9.42 15.03 -14.29
N PRO A 35 9.95 16.23 -14.06
CA PRO A 35 11.16 16.37 -13.25
C PRO A 35 10.87 15.87 -11.83
N ALA A 36 11.84 15.16 -11.24
CA ALA A 36 11.80 14.71 -9.87
C ALA A 36 12.95 15.31 -9.07
N ASN A 37 12.76 15.47 -7.75
CA ASN A 37 13.85 15.91 -6.88
C ASN A 37 14.56 14.73 -6.22
N HIS A 38 13.79 13.72 -5.79
CA HIS A 38 14.33 12.53 -5.12
C HIS A 38 13.63 11.28 -5.60
N VAL A 39 14.38 10.19 -5.74
CA VAL A 39 13.88 8.89 -6.20
C VAL A 39 14.38 7.80 -5.24
N TYR A 40 13.44 7.11 -4.62
CA TYR A 40 13.71 6.09 -3.60
C TYR A 40 13.21 4.72 -4.03
N SER A 41 13.95 3.68 -3.64
CA SER A 41 13.58 2.26 -3.83
C SER A 41 14.28 1.43 -2.75
N PRO A 42 13.76 0.25 -2.37
CA PRO A 42 14.46 -0.63 -1.41
C PRO A 42 15.73 -1.25 -1.99
N VAL A 43 15.88 -1.24 -3.32
CA VAL A 43 17.06 -1.74 -4.04
C VAL A 43 17.46 -0.77 -5.16
N THR A 44 18.72 -0.79 -5.55
CA THR A 44 19.25 0.03 -6.66
C THR A 44 19.34 -0.72 -7.98
N GLU A 45 19.18 -2.05 -7.94
CA GLU A 45 19.29 -2.95 -9.09
C GLU A 45 18.22 -4.03 -9.05
N ALA A 46 17.64 -4.36 -10.20
CA ALA A 46 16.81 -5.55 -10.41
C ALA A 46 16.90 -5.98 -11.88
N SER A 47 16.64 -7.27 -12.12
CA SER A 47 16.82 -7.90 -13.44
C SER A 47 15.71 -7.57 -14.46
N THR A 48 14.58 -7.03 -14.02
CA THR A 48 13.43 -6.73 -14.91
C THR A 48 13.72 -5.54 -15.80
N LYS A 49 13.12 -5.54 -16.99
CA LYS A 49 13.23 -4.40 -17.93
C LYS A 49 12.64 -3.12 -17.31
N CYS A 50 11.50 -3.25 -16.64
CA CYS A 50 10.81 -2.11 -16.01
C CYS A 50 11.67 -1.41 -14.96
N PHE A 51 12.37 -2.18 -14.12
CA PHE A 51 13.27 -1.61 -13.13
C PHE A 51 14.49 -0.93 -13.78
N ARG A 52 15.07 -1.55 -14.81
CA ARG A 52 16.17 -0.90 -15.56
C ARG A 52 15.74 0.38 -16.25
N ASP A 53 14.52 0.44 -16.80
CA ASP A 53 13.96 1.66 -17.37
C ASP A 53 13.74 2.73 -16.29
N PHE A 54 13.24 2.36 -15.11
CA PHE A 54 13.12 3.25 -13.96
C PHE A 54 14.46 3.86 -13.56
N VAL A 55 15.51 3.07 -13.39
CA VAL A 55 16.87 3.54 -13.09
C VAL A 55 17.38 4.44 -14.21
N LYS A 56 17.20 4.06 -15.48
CA LYS A 56 17.62 4.85 -16.65
C LYS A 56 17.00 6.25 -16.66
N TYR A 57 15.67 6.36 -16.47
CA TYR A 57 15.01 7.67 -16.48
C TYR A 57 15.36 8.52 -15.25
N THR A 58 15.63 7.90 -14.12
CA THR A 58 16.22 8.58 -12.95
C THR A 58 17.57 9.20 -13.30
N GLN A 59 18.47 8.41 -13.90
CA GLN A 59 19.81 8.87 -14.28
C GLN A 59 19.79 9.96 -15.38
N GLN A 60 18.82 9.91 -16.29
CA GLN A 60 18.66 10.95 -17.32
C GLN A 60 18.31 12.32 -16.74
N GLN A 61 17.77 12.36 -15.52
CA GLN A 61 17.54 13.60 -14.77
C GLN A 61 18.74 14.03 -13.91
N GLY A 62 19.86 13.31 -13.99
CA GLY A 62 21.05 13.57 -13.15
C GLY A 62 20.90 13.05 -11.71
N LEU A 63 19.88 12.23 -11.45
CA LEU A 63 19.60 11.64 -10.14
C LEU A 63 20.11 10.19 -10.06
N GLN A 64 20.16 9.68 -8.83
CA GLN A 64 20.37 8.26 -8.55
C GLN A 64 19.20 7.73 -7.74
N VAL A 65 18.92 6.42 -7.86
CA VAL A 65 17.99 5.73 -6.98
C VAL A 65 18.66 5.57 -5.62
N GLU A 66 18.02 6.10 -4.58
CA GLU A 66 18.51 6.05 -3.20
C GLU A 66 17.78 4.97 -2.41
N VAL A 67 18.49 4.27 -1.52
CA VAL A 67 17.89 3.35 -0.55
C VAL A 67 17.79 4.07 0.79
N PRO A 68 16.59 4.50 1.22
CA PRO A 68 16.46 5.24 2.45
C PRO A 68 16.57 4.33 3.67
N ALA A 69 17.05 4.86 4.78
CA ALA A 69 17.09 4.14 6.05
C ALA A 69 15.73 4.21 6.77
N VAL A 70 15.38 3.15 7.50
CA VAL A 70 14.22 3.17 8.41
C VAL A 70 14.34 4.33 9.41
N GLY A 71 13.25 5.03 9.65
CA GLY A 71 13.20 6.24 10.46
C GLY A 71 13.52 7.53 9.71
N THR A 72 13.90 7.47 8.42
CA THR A 72 14.03 8.68 7.61
C THR A 72 12.68 9.38 7.50
N MET A 73 12.70 10.70 7.61
CA MET A 73 11.52 11.56 7.55
C MET A 73 11.67 12.59 6.45
N TRP A 74 10.58 12.85 5.73
CA TRP A 74 10.51 13.87 4.68
C TRP A 74 9.33 14.80 4.91
N PRO A 75 9.51 16.12 4.72
CA PRO A 75 8.39 17.06 4.73
C PRO A 75 7.56 16.93 3.46
N LEU A 76 6.25 16.98 3.58
CA LEU A 76 5.31 17.00 2.45
C LEU A 76 4.24 18.07 2.73
N GLY A 77 4.56 19.34 2.37
CA GLY A 77 3.73 20.48 2.79
C GLY A 77 3.64 20.57 4.31
N GLY A 78 2.41 20.50 4.84
CA GLY A 78 2.16 20.45 6.30
C GLY A 78 2.22 19.04 6.90
N ALA A 79 2.41 18.00 6.07
CA ALA A 79 2.51 16.62 6.50
C ALA A 79 3.97 16.16 6.64
N THR A 80 4.17 15.04 7.33
CA THR A 80 5.45 14.35 7.45
C THR A 80 5.30 12.93 6.92
N VAL A 81 6.20 12.52 6.04
CA VAL A 81 6.34 11.14 5.57
C VAL A 81 7.45 10.46 6.35
N THR A 82 7.20 9.32 6.98
CA THR A 82 8.18 8.55 7.74
C THR A 82 8.34 7.16 7.15
N MET A 83 9.56 6.71 6.92
CA MET A 83 9.86 5.35 6.50
C MET A 83 9.84 4.41 7.70
N LEU A 84 8.98 3.41 7.69
CA LEU A 84 8.86 2.41 8.74
C LEU A 84 9.47 1.05 8.39
N GLY A 85 9.55 0.70 7.12
CA GLY A 85 10.06 -0.57 6.64
C GLY A 85 10.68 -0.49 5.24
N PRO A 86 11.39 -1.54 4.80
CA PRO A 86 11.58 -2.83 5.47
C PRO A 86 12.55 -2.75 6.66
N VAL A 87 12.27 -3.48 7.74
CA VAL A 87 13.07 -3.46 8.98
C VAL A 87 14.17 -4.53 9.01
N ALA A 88 14.18 -5.43 8.03
CA ALA A 88 15.18 -6.47 7.87
C ALA A 88 15.54 -6.67 6.39
N GLN A 89 16.45 -7.60 6.11
CA GLN A 89 16.78 -8.05 4.76
C GLN A 89 15.88 -9.24 4.43
N TYR A 90 15.20 -9.17 3.29
CA TYR A 90 14.27 -10.23 2.83
C TYR A 90 14.72 -10.79 1.49
N SER A 91 14.52 -12.09 1.30
CA SER A 91 14.74 -12.76 0.02
C SER A 91 13.52 -12.65 -0.91
N ASP A 92 12.32 -12.51 -0.33
CA ASP A 92 11.11 -12.25 -1.09
C ASP A 92 11.04 -10.78 -1.47
N THR A 93 10.76 -10.51 -2.74
CA THR A 93 10.69 -9.14 -3.27
C THR A 93 9.54 -8.35 -2.67
N ASN A 94 8.38 -8.98 -2.38
CA ASN A 94 7.25 -8.33 -1.73
C ASN A 94 7.63 -7.81 -0.33
N ASP A 95 8.32 -8.64 0.44
CA ASP A 95 8.77 -8.29 1.80
C ASP A 95 9.82 -7.16 1.82
N THR A 96 10.45 -6.84 0.67
CA THR A 96 11.32 -5.65 0.56
C THR A 96 10.55 -4.35 0.44
N SER A 97 9.23 -4.37 0.42
CA SER A 97 8.39 -3.18 0.23
C SER A 97 8.73 -2.07 1.20
N ILE A 98 8.97 -0.86 0.65
CA ILE A 98 9.03 0.38 1.44
C ILE A 98 7.67 0.59 2.09
N VAL A 99 7.66 0.71 3.42
CA VAL A 99 6.49 1.05 4.21
C VAL A 99 6.58 2.49 4.65
N LEU A 100 5.59 3.29 4.28
CA LEU A 100 5.53 4.71 4.59
C LEU A 100 4.32 5.02 5.47
N ARG A 101 4.56 5.79 6.53
CA ARG A 101 3.53 6.45 7.30
C ARG A 101 3.51 7.93 6.93
N ILE A 102 2.32 8.48 6.71
CA ILE A 102 2.13 9.90 6.44
C ILE A 102 1.25 10.47 7.55
N ASP A 103 1.76 11.45 8.27
CA ASP A 103 1.04 12.15 9.34
C ASP A 103 0.74 13.59 8.92
N TYR A 104 -0.53 14.00 9.05
CA TYR A 104 -0.95 15.37 8.84
C TYR A 104 -1.98 15.79 9.88
N GLY A 105 -1.56 16.65 10.82
CA GLY A 105 -2.40 17.02 11.96
C GLY A 105 -2.77 15.80 12.81
N SER A 106 -4.07 15.48 12.89
CA SER A 106 -4.60 14.29 13.58
C SER A 106 -4.93 13.14 12.62
N THR A 107 -4.62 13.27 11.33
CA THR A 107 -4.89 12.24 10.32
C THR A 107 -3.63 11.49 9.94
N SER A 108 -3.74 10.18 9.67
CA SER A 108 -2.60 9.37 9.26
C SER A 108 -2.94 8.30 8.24
N PHE A 109 -1.95 8.02 7.38
CA PHE A 109 -2.00 7.02 6.32
C PHE A 109 -0.85 6.05 6.48
N LEU A 110 -1.08 4.77 6.22
CA LEU A 110 -0.06 3.74 6.14
C LEU A 110 -0.07 3.07 4.76
N LEU A 111 1.05 3.18 4.04
CA LEU A 111 1.27 2.59 2.73
C LEU A 111 2.25 1.43 2.88
N THR A 112 1.86 0.24 2.47
CA THR A 112 2.58 -1.01 2.78
C THR A 112 3.19 -1.69 1.57
N GLY A 113 2.86 -1.21 0.36
CA GLY A 113 3.20 -1.95 -0.87
C GLY A 113 2.61 -3.36 -0.84
N ASP A 114 3.44 -4.33 -1.14
CA ASP A 114 3.06 -5.75 -1.14
C ASP A 114 3.69 -6.54 0.01
N MET A 115 4.07 -5.85 1.08
CA MET A 115 4.61 -6.46 2.29
C MET A 115 3.74 -7.64 2.74
N GLU A 116 4.37 -8.79 2.96
CA GLU A 116 3.72 -10.04 3.39
C GLU A 116 3.93 -10.30 4.89
N LYS A 117 3.35 -11.38 5.38
CA LYS A 117 3.26 -11.71 6.82
C LYS A 117 4.59 -11.77 7.55
N THR A 118 5.66 -12.16 6.87
CA THR A 118 7.00 -12.20 7.48
C THR A 118 7.43 -10.79 7.85
N ALA A 119 7.42 -9.88 6.87
CA ALA A 119 7.81 -8.50 7.10
C ALA A 119 6.79 -7.74 7.97
N GLU A 120 5.48 -8.05 7.87
CA GLU A 120 4.46 -7.52 8.80
C GLU A 120 4.79 -7.87 10.26
N THR A 121 5.15 -9.14 10.51
CA THR A 121 5.49 -9.62 11.85
C THR A 121 6.73 -8.90 12.39
N ASP A 122 7.76 -8.78 11.56
CA ASP A 122 8.98 -8.08 11.93
C ASP A 122 8.74 -6.59 12.21
N LEU A 123 7.90 -5.96 11.37
CA LEU A 123 7.53 -4.56 11.52
C LEU A 123 6.74 -4.32 12.82
N VAL A 124 5.77 -5.18 13.16
CA VAL A 124 5.04 -5.11 14.44
C VAL A 124 6.01 -5.28 15.61
N ASN A 125 6.92 -6.26 15.52
CA ASN A 125 7.91 -6.54 16.58
C ASN A 125 8.96 -5.44 16.71
N SER A 126 9.16 -4.60 15.71
CA SER A 126 10.09 -3.46 15.77
C SER A 126 9.65 -2.38 16.75
N GLY A 127 8.37 -2.38 17.15
CA GLY A 127 7.78 -1.36 18.01
C GLY A 127 7.51 -0.02 17.31
N ALA A 128 7.56 0.03 15.99
CA ALA A 128 7.21 1.22 15.21
C ALA A 128 5.73 1.61 15.45
N ASN A 129 5.44 2.91 15.39
CA ASN A 129 4.06 3.38 15.45
C ASN A 129 3.37 3.09 14.12
N LEU A 130 2.55 2.03 14.09
CA LEU A 130 1.81 1.59 12.91
C LEU A 130 0.39 2.14 12.85
N ARG A 131 -0.13 2.71 13.96
CA ARG A 131 -1.52 3.17 14.02
C ARG A 131 -1.79 4.21 12.93
N ALA A 132 -2.79 3.93 12.08
CA ALA A 132 -3.18 4.82 10.99
C ALA A 132 -4.66 4.62 10.66
N GLU A 133 -5.38 5.72 10.42
CA GLU A 133 -6.80 5.68 10.08
C GLU A 133 -7.03 5.17 8.65
N VAL A 134 -6.09 5.42 7.75
CA VAL A 134 -6.16 4.96 6.35
C VAL A 134 -5.04 3.96 6.07
N LEU A 135 -5.40 2.75 5.68
CA LEU A 135 -4.48 1.69 5.30
C LEU A 135 -4.56 1.41 3.80
N GLN A 136 -3.45 1.49 3.08
CA GLN A 136 -3.33 0.77 1.82
C GLN A 136 -3.17 -0.71 2.17
N VAL A 137 -4.20 -1.49 1.83
CA VAL A 137 -4.25 -2.94 2.10
C VAL A 137 -3.16 -3.63 1.28
N GLY A 138 -2.32 -4.39 1.95
CA GLY A 138 -1.12 -4.98 1.34
C GLY A 138 -1.43 -5.93 0.18
N HIS A 139 -0.52 -5.97 -0.78
CA HIS A 139 -0.48 -6.93 -1.87
C HIS A 139 -1.83 -7.11 -2.59
N HIS A 140 -2.47 -5.98 -2.94
CA HIS A 140 -3.75 -5.93 -3.67
C HIS A 140 -4.90 -6.69 -2.99
N GLY A 141 -4.81 -6.92 -1.67
CA GLY A 141 -5.76 -7.75 -0.93
C GLY A 141 -5.47 -9.24 -1.02
N SER A 142 -4.22 -9.65 -1.28
CA SER A 142 -3.78 -11.05 -1.20
C SER A 142 -3.95 -11.60 0.21
N SER A 143 -4.29 -12.89 0.31
CA SER A 143 -4.31 -13.63 1.58
C SER A 143 -2.93 -13.84 2.21
N THR A 144 -1.84 -13.47 1.51
CA THR A 144 -0.48 -13.51 2.04
C THR A 144 -0.12 -12.27 2.87
N SER A 145 -0.94 -11.22 2.80
CA SER A 145 -0.73 -9.92 3.46
C SER A 145 -1.90 -9.53 4.35
N THR A 146 -1.78 -8.41 5.05
CA THR A 146 -2.80 -7.83 5.92
C THR A 146 -3.24 -8.83 6.98
N SER A 147 -2.26 -9.40 7.68
CA SER A 147 -2.50 -10.36 8.75
C SER A 147 -3.28 -9.72 9.91
N TYR A 148 -3.99 -10.54 10.67
CA TYR A 148 -4.69 -10.09 11.87
C TYR A 148 -3.76 -9.41 12.88
N LEU A 149 -2.55 -9.94 13.04
CA LEU A 149 -1.53 -9.33 13.90
C LEU A 149 -1.21 -7.90 13.47
N PHE A 150 -0.98 -7.71 12.17
CA PHE A 150 -0.67 -6.43 11.59
C PHE A 150 -1.87 -5.47 11.66
N LEU A 151 -3.06 -5.93 11.25
CA LEU A 151 -4.27 -5.10 11.27
C LEU A 151 -4.60 -4.60 12.67
N ASN A 152 -4.42 -5.44 13.72
CA ASN A 152 -4.59 -5.03 15.11
C ASN A 152 -3.56 -4.00 15.59
N ALA A 153 -2.38 -3.95 14.98
CA ALA A 153 -1.39 -2.93 15.30
C ALA A 153 -1.69 -1.60 14.59
N VAL A 154 -2.30 -1.67 13.40
CA VAL A 154 -2.66 -0.48 12.58
C VAL A 154 -3.97 0.14 13.06
N LEU A 155 -5.00 -0.66 13.32
CA LEU A 155 -6.36 -0.24 13.69
C LEU A 155 -6.95 0.79 12.71
N PRO A 156 -7.02 0.49 11.39
CA PRO A 156 -7.51 1.44 10.42
C PRO A 156 -9.03 1.56 10.47
N GLU A 157 -9.53 2.75 10.13
CA GLU A 157 -10.95 3.00 9.85
C GLU A 157 -11.28 2.70 8.38
N MET A 158 -10.33 2.97 7.48
CA MET A 158 -10.48 2.79 6.03
C MET A 158 -9.38 1.89 5.47
N GLY A 159 -9.76 0.92 4.65
CA GLY A 159 -8.87 0.03 3.90
C GLY A 159 -9.01 0.23 2.40
N ILE A 160 -7.93 0.62 1.72
CA ILE A 160 -7.92 0.86 0.28
C ILE A 160 -7.24 -0.30 -0.43
N ILE A 161 -7.96 -0.99 -1.28
CA ILE A 161 -7.47 -2.10 -2.09
C ILE A 161 -7.27 -1.64 -3.53
N SER A 162 -6.02 -1.61 -3.97
CA SER A 162 -5.65 -1.34 -5.35
C SER A 162 -5.55 -2.66 -6.12
N CYS A 163 -6.56 -3.02 -6.90
CA CYS A 163 -6.57 -4.24 -7.69
C CYS A 163 -7.24 -4.01 -9.04
N GLY A 164 -6.89 -4.83 -10.02
CA GLY A 164 -7.44 -4.73 -11.38
C GLY A 164 -8.76 -5.47 -11.52
N VAL A 165 -9.63 -4.95 -12.40
CA VAL A 165 -10.86 -5.64 -12.80
C VAL A 165 -10.50 -6.99 -13.44
N ASN A 166 -11.15 -8.07 -13.00
CA ASN A 166 -10.91 -9.43 -13.50
C ASN A 166 -9.44 -9.87 -13.46
N ASN A 167 -8.68 -9.42 -12.44
CA ASN A 167 -7.29 -9.82 -12.32
C ASN A 167 -7.16 -11.35 -12.17
N LYS A 168 -6.10 -11.89 -12.76
CA LYS A 168 -5.86 -13.35 -12.82
C LYS A 168 -5.53 -14.00 -11.48
N TYR A 169 -5.24 -13.20 -10.46
CA TYR A 169 -4.87 -13.67 -9.12
C TYR A 169 -6.09 -13.86 -8.21
N GLY A 170 -7.25 -13.33 -8.60
CA GLY A 170 -8.47 -13.36 -7.79
C GLY A 170 -8.46 -12.37 -6.63
N HIS A 171 -7.61 -11.35 -6.69
CA HIS A 171 -7.56 -10.31 -5.66
C HIS A 171 -8.75 -9.36 -5.75
N PRO A 172 -9.28 -8.88 -4.60
CA PRO A 172 -8.89 -9.28 -3.25
C PRO A 172 -9.42 -10.66 -2.88
N HIS A 173 -8.65 -11.42 -2.11
CA HIS A 173 -9.07 -12.72 -1.59
C HIS A 173 -10.11 -12.57 -0.47
N GLU A 174 -11.04 -13.53 -0.38
CA GLU A 174 -12.09 -13.52 0.66
C GLU A 174 -11.51 -13.55 2.08
N GLU A 175 -10.38 -14.22 2.28
CA GLU A 175 -9.69 -14.23 3.58
C GLU A 175 -9.32 -12.82 4.04
N THR A 176 -8.81 -11.98 3.13
CA THR A 176 -8.46 -10.59 3.45
C THR A 176 -9.71 -9.75 3.68
N LEU A 177 -10.73 -9.91 2.84
CA LEU A 177 -12.01 -9.20 3.00
C LEU A 177 -12.69 -9.57 4.33
N SER A 178 -12.62 -10.85 4.73
CA SER A 178 -13.17 -11.32 6.01
C SER A 178 -12.46 -10.67 7.20
N ILE A 179 -11.12 -10.60 7.16
CA ILE A 179 -10.34 -9.96 8.23
C ILE A 179 -10.71 -8.48 8.37
N LEU A 180 -10.83 -7.75 7.25
CA LEU A 180 -11.22 -6.34 7.24
C LEU A 180 -12.64 -6.14 7.76
N ARG A 181 -13.57 -7.03 7.37
CA ARG A 181 -14.96 -7.03 7.79
C ARG A 181 -15.10 -7.26 9.31
N ASP A 182 -14.38 -8.26 9.82
CA ASP A 182 -14.39 -8.60 11.24
C ASP A 182 -13.78 -7.47 12.10
N ALA A 183 -12.86 -6.71 11.54
CA ALA A 183 -12.27 -5.53 12.18
C ALA A 183 -13.12 -4.25 12.03
N GLY A 184 -14.23 -4.30 11.28
CA GLY A 184 -15.10 -3.13 11.05
C GLY A 184 -14.46 -2.04 10.18
N VAL A 185 -13.56 -2.42 9.27
CA VAL A 185 -12.87 -1.51 8.37
C VAL A 185 -13.75 -1.19 7.15
N ASP A 186 -13.94 0.08 6.85
CA ASP A 186 -14.60 0.53 5.63
C ASP A 186 -13.68 0.28 4.43
N VAL A 187 -14.13 -0.56 3.49
CA VAL A 187 -13.33 -1.02 2.35
C VAL A 187 -13.65 -0.21 1.09
N TYR A 188 -12.60 0.24 0.40
CA TYR A 188 -12.65 0.86 -0.91
C TYR A 188 -11.81 0.04 -1.90
N ARG A 189 -12.34 -0.19 -3.13
CA ARG A 189 -11.71 -1.07 -4.12
C ARG A 189 -11.66 -0.42 -5.50
N THR A 190 -10.45 -0.37 -6.08
CA THR A 190 -10.27 0.26 -7.42
C THR A 190 -10.90 -0.53 -8.56
N ASP A 191 -11.06 -1.86 -8.43
CA ASP A 191 -11.72 -2.69 -9.44
C ASP A 191 -13.23 -2.43 -9.57
N LEU A 192 -13.86 -1.89 -8.51
CA LEU A 192 -15.28 -1.58 -8.47
C LEU A 192 -15.58 -0.08 -8.52
N GLN A 193 -14.68 0.75 -7.98
CA GLN A 193 -14.91 2.18 -7.81
C GLN A 193 -14.05 3.05 -8.74
N GLY A 194 -13.14 2.45 -9.52
CA GLY A 194 -12.21 3.20 -10.37
C GLY A 194 -11.19 3.97 -9.54
N THR A 195 -10.98 5.23 -9.89
CA THR A 195 -10.06 6.10 -9.14
C THR A 195 -10.63 6.43 -7.77
N ILE A 196 -9.84 6.17 -6.72
CA ILE A 196 -10.16 6.55 -5.35
C ILE A 196 -9.21 7.66 -4.93
N THR A 197 -9.78 8.74 -4.40
CA THR A 197 -9.03 9.90 -3.90
C THR A 197 -9.37 10.11 -2.43
N ILE A 198 -8.36 10.17 -1.58
CA ILE A 198 -8.54 10.51 -0.18
C ILE A 198 -7.81 11.82 0.09
N GLY A 199 -8.55 12.83 0.51
CA GLY A 199 -8.01 14.09 0.96
C GLY A 199 -8.03 14.19 2.48
N SER A 200 -7.10 14.98 3.02
CA SER A 200 -7.09 15.34 4.44
C SER A 200 -6.83 16.83 4.59
N ASP A 201 -7.53 17.45 5.53
CA ASP A 201 -7.29 18.83 5.99
C ASP A 201 -6.46 18.88 7.29
N GLY A 202 -6.00 17.73 7.76
CA GLY A 202 -5.28 17.54 9.01
C GLY A 202 -6.19 17.23 10.22
N GLN A 203 -7.50 17.23 10.04
CA GLN A 203 -8.49 16.86 11.06
C GLN A 203 -9.51 15.86 10.54
N ASN A 204 -9.92 16.02 9.28
CA ASN A 204 -10.96 15.22 8.66
C ASN A 204 -10.46 14.64 7.34
N TYR A 205 -11.07 13.53 6.94
CA TYR A 205 -10.88 12.90 5.63
C TYR A 205 -12.02 13.23 4.68
N THR A 206 -11.71 13.31 3.42
CA THR A 206 -12.68 13.30 2.33
C THR A 206 -12.35 12.16 1.40
N VAL A 207 -13.35 11.37 1.01
CA VAL A 207 -13.21 10.27 0.07
C VAL A 207 -14.00 10.56 -1.19
N GLY A 208 -13.33 10.48 -2.33
CA GLY A 208 -13.94 10.58 -3.65
C GLY A 208 -13.67 9.30 -4.45
N THR A 209 -14.68 8.79 -5.14
CA THR A 209 -14.57 7.62 -6.02
C THR A 209 -15.11 7.97 -7.41
N GLU A 210 -14.52 7.37 -8.44
CA GLU A 210 -14.96 7.59 -9.82
C GLU A 210 -16.33 6.93 -10.10
N HIS A 211 -16.59 5.78 -9.48
CA HIS A 211 -17.83 5.04 -9.57
C HIS A 211 -18.40 4.74 -8.19
N PHE A 212 -19.72 4.71 -8.09
CA PHE A 212 -20.39 4.23 -6.90
C PHE A 212 -20.38 2.70 -6.89
N ALA A 213 -20.09 2.11 -5.72
CA ALA A 213 -20.33 0.71 -5.42
C ALA A 213 -20.98 0.60 -4.04
N ALA A 214 -21.94 -0.29 -3.88
CA ALA A 214 -22.58 -0.54 -2.59
C ALA A 214 -21.60 -1.26 -1.65
N ASP A 215 -21.68 -1.01 -0.35
CA ASP A 215 -20.81 -1.63 0.67
C ASP A 215 -20.85 -3.16 0.60
N SER A 216 -22.05 -3.74 0.33
CA SER A 216 -22.21 -5.17 0.13
C SER A 216 -21.45 -5.74 -1.08
N ALA A 217 -21.05 -4.90 -2.05
CA ALA A 217 -20.22 -5.31 -3.17
C ALA A 217 -18.73 -5.09 -2.87
N LEU A 218 -18.40 -4.05 -2.09
CA LEU A 218 -17.02 -3.73 -1.71
C LEU A 218 -16.43 -4.78 -0.77
N ASN A 219 -17.23 -5.21 0.19
CA ASN A 219 -16.86 -6.24 1.16
C ASN A 219 -18.05 -7.19 1.40
N PRO A 220 -18.36 -8.08 0.43
CA PRO A 220 -19.52 -8.94 0.48
C PRO A 220 -19.49 -9.87 1.69
N THR A 221 -20.61 -9.99 2.38
CA THR A 221 -20.81 -11.07 3.34
C THR A 221 -21.19 -12.33 2.57
N ASP A 222 -20.33 -13.35 2.56
CA ASP A 222 -20.73 -14.67 2.08
C ASP A 222 -21.77 -15.26 3.05
N PRO A 223 -23.01 -15.54 2.60
CA PRO A 223 -24.02 -16.16 3.46
C PRO A 223 -23.59 -17.53 4.01
N ALA A 224 -22.70 -18.23 3.32
CA ALA A 224 -22.10 -19.48 3.79
C ALA A 224 -20.96 -19.24 4.78
N ALA A 225 -20.27 -18.10 4.69
CA ALA A 225 -19.18 -17.75 5.58
C ALA A 225 -19.68 -17.15 6.91
N SER A 226 -20.88 -16.56 6.95
CA SER A 226 -21.36 -15.87 8.16
C SER A 226 -21.58 -16.80 9.36
N SER A 227 -21.83 -18.11 9.16
CA SER A 227 -21.91 -19.10 10.25
C SER A 227 -20.59 -19.81 10.55
N THR A 228 -19.61 -19.72 9.64
CA THR A 228 -18.31 -20.37 9.75
C THR A 228 -17.15 -19.37 9.76
N ALA A 229 -17.40 -18.10 9.43
CA ALA A 229 -16.36 -17.06 9.32
C ALA A 229 -15.56 -16.93 10.63
N GLN A 230 -16.25 -16.92 11.76
CA GLN A 230 -15.57 -16.85 13.05
C GLN A 230 -14.76 -18.12 13.37
N GLN A 231 -15.24 -19.29 12.94
CA GLN A 231 -14.50 -20.55 13.07
C GLN A 231 -13.39 -20.68 12.04
N ALA A 232 -13.64 -20.26 10.80
CA ALA A 232 -12.62 -20.23 9.73
C ALA A 232 -11.52 -19.22 10.07
N TYR A 233 -11.88 -18.08 10.61
CA TYR A 233 -10.96 -17.07 11.06
C TYR A 233 -10.09 -17.55 12.23
N ILE A 234 -10.70 -18.17 13.26
CA ILE A 234 -9.96 -18.80 14.37
C ILE A 234 -9.08 -19.94 13.85
N GLY A 235 -9.59 -20.74 12.90
CA GLY A 235 -8.84 -21.79 12.24
C GLY A 235 -7.64 -21.23 11.44
N ASN A 236 -7.83 -20.12 10.75
CA ASN A 236 -6.76 -19.45 10.02
C ASN A 236 -5.68 -18.89 10.94
N VAL A 237 -6.05 -18.26 12.05
CA VAL A 237 -5.09 -17.82 13.09
C VAL A 237 -4.24 -19.00 13.55
N ASN A 238 -4.87 -20.13 13.84
CA ASN A 238 -4.19 -21.34 14.32
C ASN A 238 -3.39 -22.04 13.21
N SER A 239 -3.86 -22.00 11.97
CA SER A 239 -3.17 -22.61 10.81
C SER A 239 -2.13 -21.69 10.18
N LYS A 240 -2.01 -20.44 10.67
CA LYS A 240 -1.14 -19.39 10.10
C LYS A 240 -1.46 -19.13 8.61
N LYS A 241 -2.72 -19.25 8.22
CA LYS A 241 -3.22 -18.84 6.91
C LYS A 241 -4.02 -17.55 7.11
N PHE A 242 -3.51 -16.47 6.58
CA PHE A 242 -4.15 -15.17 6.55
C PHE A 242 -4.11 -14.65 5.14
#